data_06cde95c769a10002bbbc4478526297d
#
_entry.id   06cde95c769a10002bbbc4478526297d
#
_cell.length_a   1.000
_cell.length_b   1.000
_cell.length_c   1.000
_cell.angle_alpha   90.00
_cell.angle_beta   90.00
_cell.angle_gamma   90.00
#
_symmetry.space_group_name_H-M   'P 1'
#
loop_
_entity.id
_entity.type
_entity.pdbx_description
1 polymer ?
#
loop_
_entity_poly.entity_id
_entity_poly.type
_entity_poly.pdbx_seq_one_letter_code
_entity_poly.pdbx_strand_id
1 'polypeptide(L)'
;MMNYFSSEYRIFLVEHYVFDAWQFIVNTHKNINTAIFCYEIIDKMISRITNEHKDWLDNLIMKESQMIEDNNTATIEFGYDDFPPYNVDFDGMIVGYPFIIDKNIKDFFQYTRNSFDSIAQIVNSALLANESQDIEKVDFNKITTLLNKERYSSKFPKTLDWFFKIQQSDEFKYLNEFNNRVKHICDSKVIMSQNLLNYDVTNKIGSFYKKGKQFEDQDICVITKTVLDYVKDEFVTFLNALTEEIKLDTFIEGRIHNLKFYSQQIKDEPQSSFTVIFIEVEESIDEL
;
A
#
# COMPACT_ATOMS: atom_id res chain seq x y z
N MET A 1 22.10 11.86 3.01
CA MET A 1 20.81 11.30 3.46
C MET A 1 21.10 9.90 3.96
N MET A 2 20.63 9.51 5.15
CA MET A 2 20.91 8.17 5.70
C MET A 2 20.12 7.14 4.89
N ASN A 3 20.78 6.06 4.46
CA ASN A 3 20.06 4.95 3.85
C ASN A 3 19.45 4.09 4.96
N TYR A 4 18.12 4.15 5.13
CA TYR A 4 17.39 3.48 6.21
C TYR A 4 17.32 1.95 6.05
N PHE A 5 17.77 1.41 4.91
CA PHE A 5 17.80 -0.02 4.65
C PHE A 5 19.22 -0.56 4.58
N SER A 6 20.22 0.23 5.02
CA SER A 6 21.60 -0.18 5.07
C SER A 6 21.96 -0.88 6.38
N SER A 7 23.06 -1.65 6.34
CA SER A 7 23.68 -2.22 7.53
C SER A 7 24.08 -1.15 8.56
N GLU A 8 24.44 0.05 8.11
CA GLU A 8 24.80 1.17 8.99
C GLU A 8 23.60 1.64 9.83
N TYR A 9 22.41 1.73 9.22
CA TYR A 9 21.22 2.09 9.99
C TYR A 9 20.83 1.00 11.00
N ARG A 10 21.01 -0.26 10.63
CA ARG A 10 20.80 -1.38 11.55
C ARG A 10 21.80 -1.33 12.72
N ILE A 11 23.09 -1.05 12.46
CA ILE A 11 24.09 -0.86 13.50
C ILE A 11 23.70 0.31 14.41
N PHE A 12 23.27 1.43 13.83
CA PHE A 12 22.75 2.57 14.61
C PHE A 12 21.61 2.16 15.57
N LEU A 13 20.65 1.37 15.11
CA LEU A 13 19.56 0.88 15.98
C LEU A 13 20.11 -0.02 17.11
N VAL A 14 21.04 -0.91 16.80
CA VAL A 14 21.68 -1.79 17.80
C VAL A 14 22.47 -1.00 18.83
N GLU A 15 23.26 -0.01 18.42
CA GLU A 15 24.03 0.86 19.30
C GLU A 15 23.15 1.67 20.24
N HIS A 16 21.89 1.92 19.85
CA HIS A 16 20.89 2.60 20.67
C HIS A 16 19.93 1.62 21.38
N TYR A 17 20.26 0.33 21.41
CA TYR A 17 19.44 -0.72 22.06
C TYR A 17 18.03 -0.89 21.48
N VAL A 18 17.84 -0.58 20.20
CA VAL A 18 16.57 -0.72 19.48
C VAL A 18 16.68 -1.95 18.57
N PHE A 19 16.44 -3.14 19.12
CA PHE A 19 16.71 -4.38 18.39
C PHE A 19 15.55 -4.81 17.50
N ASP A 20 14.31 -4.77 18.00
CA ASP A 20 13.14 -5.34 17.33
C ASP A 20 12.59 -4.45 16.21
N ALA A 21 12.88 -3.14 16.25
CA ALA A 21 12.34 -2.18 15.29
C ALA A 21 12.77 -2.46 13.85
N TRP A 22 13.95 -3.02 13.64
CA TRP A 22 14.46 -3.35 12.31
C TRP A 22 13.51 -4.28 11.56
N GLN A 23 13.03 -5.35 12.18
CA GLN A 23 12.10 -6.28 11.54
C GLN A 23 10.82 -5.57 11.06
N PHE A 24 10.28 -4.65 11.86
CA PHE A 24 9.08 -3.91 11.47
C PHE A 24 9.35 -2.86 10.40
N ILE A 25 10.57 -2.27 10.36
CA ILE A 25 11.00 -1.40 9.27
C ILE A 25 11.02 -2.18 7.95
N VAL A 26 11.61 -3.37 7.94
CA VAL A 26 11.63 -4.25 6.78
C VAL A 26 10.22 -4.70 6.38
N ASN A 27 9.36 -5.05 7.35
CA ASN A 27 7.98 -5.41 7.06
C ASN A 27 7.19 -4.24 6.45
N THR A 28 7.41 -3.01 6.93
CA THR A 28 6.82 -1.82 6.31
C THR A 28 7.25 -1.66 4.87
N HIS A 29 8.55 -1.80 4.61
CA HIS A 29 9.09 -1.73 3.25
C HIS A 29 8.53 -2.84 2.34
N LYS A 30 8.47 -4.09 2.82
CA LYS A 30 7.84 -5.19 2.07
C LYS A 30 6.36 -4.91 1.74
N ASN A 31 5.60 -4.36 2.68
CA ASN A 31 4.21 -3.96 2.43
C ASN A 31 4.11 -2.88 1.35
N ILE A 32 4.98 -1.86 1.40
CA ILE A 32 5.04 -0.80 0.38
C ILE A 32 5.43 -1.39 -0.99
N ASN A 33 6.43 -2.28 -1.05
CA ASN A 33 6.83 -2.93 -2.30
C ASN A 33 5.71 -3.80 -2.88
N THR A 34 4.95 -4.49 -2.04
CA THR A 34 3.76 -5.23 -2.51
C THR A 34 2.69 -4.28 -3.04
N ALA A 35 2.50 -3.12 -2.41
CA ALA A 35 1.57 -2.11 -2.92
C ALA A 35 2.07 -1.52 -4.26
N ILE A 36 3.38 -1.29 -4.43
CA ILE A 36 3.98 -0.89 -5.72
C ILE A 36 3.66 -1.94 -6.80
N PHE A 37 3.91 -3.20 -6.52
CA PHE A 37 3.61 -4.29 -7.45
C PHE A 37 2.13 -4.31 -7.85
N CYS A 38 1.22 -4.19 -6.88
CA CYS A 38 -0.22 -4.11 -7.18
C CYS A 38 -0.57 -2.91 -8.06
N TYR A 39 0.00 -1.73 -7.78
CA TYR A 39 -0.17 -0.53 -8.59
C TYR A 39 0.30 -0.75 -10.03
N GLU A 40 1.47 -1.33 -10.24
CA GLU A 40 2.02 -1.61 -11.57
C GLU A 40 1.15 -2.59 -12.36
N ILE A 41 0.58 -3.60 -11.72
CA ILE A 41 -0.36 -4.52 -12.35
C ILE A 41 -1.66 -3.78 -12.76
N ILE A 42 -2.21 -2.95 -11.88
CA ILE A 42 -3.40 -2.14 -12.17
C ILE A 42 -3.14 -1.25 -13.39
N ASP A 43 -2.06 -0.48 -13.38
CA ASP A 43 -1.69 0.44 -14.45
C ASP A 43 -1.49 -0.28 -15.78
N LYS A 44 -0.79 -1.41 -15.79
CA LYS A 44 -0.62 -2.26 -16.96
C LYS A 44 -1.93 -2.79 -17.52
N MET A 45 -2.84 -3.25 -16.66
CA MET A 45 -4.12 -3.82 -17.12
C MET A 45 -5.03 -2.72 -17.70
N ILE A 46 -5.08 -1.55 -17.06
CA ILE A 46 -5.84 -0.39 -17.56
C ILE A 46 -5.27 0.08 -18.89
N SER A 47 -3.94 0.18 -19.01
CA SER A 47 -3.28 0.54 -20.27
C SER A 47 -3.59 -0.46 -21.39
N ARG A 48 -3.64 -1.76 -21.10
CA ARG A 48 -4.02 -2.79 -22.09
C ARG A 48 -5.47 -2.61 -22.53
N ILE A 49 -6.42 -2.45 -21.61
CA ILE A 49 -7.83 -2.20 -21.93
C ILE A 49 -7.95 -0.98 -22.86
N THR A 50 -7.25 0.10 -22.54
CA THR A 50 -7.28 1.34 -23.33
C THR A 50 -6.74 1.13 -24.74
N ASN A 51 -5.62 0.40 -24.89
CA ASN A 51 -5.02 0.12 -26.19
C ASN A 51 -5.88 -0.84 -27.01
N GLU A 52 -6.36 -1.93 -26.42
CA GLU A 52 -7.24 -2.89 -27.10
C GLU A 52 -8.55 -2.25 -27.54
N HIS A 53 -9.12 -1.36 -26.73
CA HIS A 53 -10.30 -0.59 -27.09
C HIS A 53 -10.02 0.36 -28.26
N LYS A 54 -8.87 1.05 -28.25
CA LYS A 54 -8.45 1.93 -29.34
C LYS A 54 -8.28 1.14 -30.64
N ASP A 55 -7.54 0.04 -30.62
CA ASP A 55 -7.30 -0.78 -31.81
C ASP A 55 -8.60 -1.35 -32.36
N TRP A 56 -9.52 -1.76 -31.49
CA TRP A 56 -10.84 -2.23 -31.86
C TRP A 56 -11.65 -1.12 -32.56
N LEU A 57 -11.67 0.08 -31.98
CA LEU A 57 -12.42 1.22 -32.55
C LEU A 57 -11.83 1.69 -33.89
N ASP A 58 -10.49 1.74 -34.04
CA ASP A 58 -9.81 2.06 -35.29
C ASP A 58 -10.18 1.06 -36.42
N ASN A 59 -10.19 -0.26 -36.06
CA ASN A 59 -10.62 -1.30 -37.01
C ASN A 59 -12.10 -1.16 -37.39
N LEU A 60 -12.94 -0.76 -36.45
CA LEU A 60 -14.36 -0.50 -36.71
C LEU A 60 -14.56 0.66 -37.69
N ILE A 61 -13.93 1.80 -37.40
CA ILE A 61 -13.98 2.99 -38.26
C ILE A 61 -13.49 2.67 -39.68
N MET A 62 -12.43 1.86 -39.81
CA MET A 62 -11.91 1.44 -41.10
C MET A 62 -12.93 0.59 -41.87
N LYS A 63 -13.60 -0.36 -41.21
CA LYS A 63 -14.66 -1.16 -41.84
C LYS A 63 -15.85 -0.32 -42.25
N GLU A 64 -16.28 0.65 -41.44
CA GLU A 64 -17.35 1.59 -41.76
C GLU A 64 -17.01 2.43 -43.00
N SER A 65 -15.80 2.96 -43.07
CA SER A 65 -15.36 3.79 -44.20
C SER A 65 -15.42 3.01 -45.52
N GLN A 66 -15.04 1.76 -45.51
CA GLN A 66 -15.14 0.86 -46.70
C GLN A 66 -16.60 0.59 -47.09
N MET A 67 -17.52 0.43 -46.14
CA MET A 67 -18.94 0.18 -46.40
C MET A 67 -19.66 1.43 -46.94
N ILE A 68 -19.26 2.63 -46.51
CA ILE A 68 -19.83 3.90 -46.98
C ILE A 68 -19.42 4.19 -48.40
N GLU A 69 -18.22 3.80 -48.87
CA GLU A 69 -17.80 3.93 -50.27
C GLU A 69 -18.69 3.11 -51.20
N ASP A 70 -19.25 1.99 -50.75
CA ASP A 70 -20.09 1.09 -51.54
C ASP A 70 -21.60 1.42 -51.43
N ASN A 71 -22.08 2.01 -50.33
CA ASN A 71 -23.49 2.30 -50.08
C ASN A 71 -23.67 3.58 -49.24
N ASN A 72 -24.61 4.47 -49.61
CA ASN A 72 -24.85 5.74 -48.94
C ASN A 72 -25.30 5.72 -47.48
N THR A 73 -25.47 4.55 -46.85
CA THR A 73 -25.76 4.39 -45.42
C THR A 73 -25.19 3.07 -44.93
N ALA A 74 -24.43 3.10 -43.84
CA ALA A 74 -23.97 1.90 -43.11
C ALA A 74 -24.68 1.80 -41.77
N THR A 75 -25.24 0.63 -41.48
CA THR A 75 -25.70 0.26 -40.12
C THR A 75 -24.78 -0.82 -39.60
N ILE A 76 -24.15 -0.60 -38.48
CA ILE A 76 -23.30 -1.57 -37.83
C ILE A 76 -24.06 -2.18 -36.66
N GLU A 77 -24.21 -3.51 -36.68
CA GLU A 77 -24.74 -4.30 -35.57
C GLU A 77 -23.57 -4.92 -34.84
N PHE A 78 -23.52 -4.76 -33.50
CA PHE A 78 -22.52 -5.35 -32.64
C PHE A 78 -23.08 -6.56 -31.93
N GLY A 79 -22.38 -7.69 -32.04
CA GLY A 79 -22.56 -8.84 -31.17
C GLY A 79 -21.59 -8.80 -29.99
N TYR A 80 -21.83 -9.63 -29.00
CA TYR A 80 -20.93 -9.75 -27.85
C TYR A 80 -19.51 -10.17 -28.24
N ASP A 81 -19.37 -10.96 -29.28
CA ASP A 81 -18.10 -11.49 -29.79
C ASP A 81 -17.28 -10.45 -30.59
N ASP A 82 -17.86 -9.29 -30.90
CA ASP A 82 -17.18 -8.22 -31.63
C ASP A 82 -16.26 -7.39 -30.75
N PHE A 83 -16.43 -7.48 -29.43
CA PHE A 83 -15.61 -6.72 -28.47
C PHE A 83 -14.31 -7.48 -28.14
N PRO A 84 -13.21 -6.75 -27.82
CA PRO A 84 -12.00 -7.36 -27.31
C PRO A 84 -12.30 -8.23 -26.09
N PRO A 85 -11.67 -9.40 -25.95
CA PRO A 85 -11.97 -10.31 -24.85
C PRO A 85 -11.53 -9.79 -23.49
N TYR A 86 -10.69 -8.74 -23.44
CA TYR A 86 -10.18 -8.11 -22.22
C TYR A 86 -9.70 -9.14 -21.17
N ASN A 87 -8.87 -10.07 -21.57
CA ASN A 87 -8.37 -11.15 -20.69
C ASN A 87 -6.88 -11.47 -20.93
N VAL A 88 -6.32 -12.22 -19.99
CA VAL A 88 -4.98 -12.80 -20.08
C VAL A 88 -5.11 -14.32 -20.02
N ASP A 89 -4.37 -15.01 -20.86
CA ASP A 89 -4.20 -16.46 -20.78
C ASP A 89 -2.92 -16.77 -19.97
N PHE A 90 -3.11 -17.48 -18.85
CA PHE A 90 -2.04 -18.04 -18.05
C PHE A 90 -2.02 -19.57 -18.26
N ASP A 91 -1.32 -20.04 -19.28
CA ASP A 91 -1.19 -21.46 -19.62
C ASP A 91 -2.54 -22.20 -19.68
N GLY A 92 -3.51 -21.61 -20.38
CA GLY A 92 -4.87 -22.16 -20.55
C GLY A 92 -5.88 -21.70 -19.47
N MET A 93 -5.45 -20.95 -18.47
CA MET A 93 -6.36 -20.29 -17.54
C MET A 93 -6.67 -18.86 -18.00
N ILE A 94 -7.86 -18.65 -18.53
CA ILE A 94 -8.30 -17.33 -19.01
C ILE A 94 -8.83 -16.50 -17.86
N VAL A 95 -8.21 -15.34 -17.61
CA VAL A 95 -8.58 -14.43 -16.52
C VAL A 95 -8.89 -13.04 -17.09
N GLY A 96 -10.09 -12.52 -16.80
CA GLY A 96 -10.50 -11.18 -17.25
C GLY A 96 -9.72 -10.06 -16.57
N TYR A 97 -9.35 -9.02 -17.32
CA TYR A 97 -8.70 -7.84 -16.77
C TYR A 97 -9.48 -7.19 -15.60
N PRO A 98 -10.81 -7.08 -15.65
CA PRO A 98 -11.58 -6.54 -14.53
C PRO A 98 -11.34 -7.27 -13.21
N PHE A 99 -11.24 -8.59 -13.24
CA PHE A 99 -10.95 -9.39 -12.05
C PHE A 99 -9.54 -9.12 -11.52
N ILE A 100 -8.54 -9.04 -12.41
CA ILE A 100 -7.16 -8.75 -12.03
C ILE A 100 -7.06 -7.37 -11.39
N ILE A 101 -7.71 -6.38 -11.98
CA ILE A 101 -7.73 -5.00 -11.48
C ILE A 101 -8.40 -4.95 -10.10
N ASP A 102 -9.60 -5.49 -9.95
CA ASP A 102 -10.34 -5.47 -8.68
C ASP A 102 -9.56 -6.15 -7.54
N LYS A 103 -8.96 -7.31 -7.84
CA LYS A 103 -8.11 -8.02 -6.87
C LYS A 103 -6.92 -7.16 -6.45
N ASN A 104 -6.19 -6.58 -7.40
CA ASN A 104 -5.01 -5.78 -7.10
C ASN A 104 -5.35 -4.45 -6.42
N ILE A 105 -6.52 -3.85 -6.68
CA ILE A 105 -7.01 -2.70 -5.92
C ILE A 105 -7.18 -3.06 -4.43
N LYS A 106 -7.83 -4.18 -4.14
CA LYS A 106 -8.04 -4.66 -2.76
C LYS A 106 -6.71 -4.91 -2.06
N ASP A 107 -5.81 -5.62 -2.70
CA ASP A 107 -4.48 -5.92 -2.17
C ASP A 107 -3.67 -4.63 -1.97
N PHE A 108 -3.68 -3.71 -2.93
CA PHE A 108 -3.01 -2.41 -2.84
C PHE A 108 -3.42 -1.65 -1.57
N PHE A 109 -4.70 -1.43 -1.37
CA PHE A 109 -5.20 -0.70 -0.21
C PHE A 109 -4.95 -1.44 1.11
N GLN A 110 -5.01 -2.77 1.09
CA GLN A 110 -4.71 -3.57 2.27
C GLN A 110 -3.22 -3.49 2.65
N TYR A 111 -2.30 -3.71 1.73
CA TYR A 111 -0.86 -3.64 2.02
C TYR A 111 -0.41 -2.23 2.38
N THR A 112 -0.95 -1.21 1.70
CA THR A 112 -0.70 0.17 2.08
C THR A 112 -1.19 0.47 3.50
N ARG A 113 -2.37 -0.01 3.89
CA ARG A 113 -2.86 0.15 5.27
C ARG A 113 -2.02 -0.62 6.29
N ASN A 114 -1.58 -1.83 5.95
CA ASN A 114 -0.70 -2.63 6.79
C ASN A 114 0.66 -1.96 7.02
N SER A 115 1.14 -1.12 6.08
CA SER A 115 2.36 -0.34 6.28
C SER A 115 2.24 0.59 7.48
N PHE A 116 1.11 1.27 7.67
CA PHE A 116 0.89 2.15 8.83
C PHE A 116 0.78 1.36 10.16
N ASP A 117 0.20 0.16 10.15
CA ASP A 117 0.18 -0.69 11.33
C ASP A 117 1.59 -1.24 11.66
N SER A 118 2.40 -1.53 10.63
CA SER A 118 3.82 -1.89 10.83
C SER A 118 4.63 -0.70 11.37
N ILE A 119 4.35 0.53 10.93
CA ILE A 119 4.96 1.74 11.52
C ILE A 119 4.59 1.88 13.00
N ALA A 120 3.36 1.59 13.37
CA ALA A 120 2.96 1.56 14.78
C ALA A 120 3.75 0.52 15.59
N GLN A 121 4.07 -0.65 15.00
CA GLN A 121 4.94 -1.64 15.61
C GLN A 121 6.39 -1.15 15.77
N ILE A 122 6.91 -0.37 14.80
CA ILE A 122 8.24 0.25 14.93
C ILE A 122 8.27 1.13 16.18
N VAL A 123 7.27 2.00 16.35
CA VAL A 123 7.18 2.87 17.55
C VAL A 123 7.03 2.06 18.82
N ASN A 124 6.19 1.04 18.82
CA ASN A 124 5.98 0.16 19.95
C ASN A 124 7.30 -0.48 20.44
N SER A 125 8.13 -0.93 19.50
CA SER A 125 9.40 -1.58 19.81
C SER A 125 10.53 -0.58 20.07
N ALA A 126 10.54 0.57 19.40
CA ALA A 126 11.65 1.51 19.47
C ALA A 126 11.54 2.51 20.64
N LEU A 127 10.33 3.02 20.92
CA LEU A 127 10.14 4.15 21.82
C LEU A 127 9.44 3.82 23.13
N LEU A 128 8.60 2.78 23.17
CA LEU A 128 7.78 2.48 24.35
C LEU A 128 8.48 1.61 25.40
N ALA A 129 9.62 1.02 25.06
CA ALA A 129 10.47 0.26 25.99
C ALA A 129 9.67 -0.75 26.86
N ASN A 130 9.72 -0.63 28.18
CA ASN A 130 9.01 -1.50 29.14
C ASN A 130 7.48 -1.44 29.04
N GLU A 131 6.95 -0.39 28.38
CA GLU A 131 5.52 -0.18 28.21
C GLU A 131 5.04 -0.58 26.82
N SER A 132 5.91 -1.25 26.06
CA SER A 132 5.53 -1.83 24.78
C SER A 132 4.32 -2.73 24.94
N GLN A 133 3.38 -2.57 24.02
CA GLN A 133 2.18 -3.39 23.98
C GLN A 133 2.51 -4.74 23.37
N ASP A 134 1.66 -5.73 23.68
CA ASP A 134 1.65 -7.01 23.00
C ASP A 134 1.48 -6.82 21.48
N ILE A 135 2.29 -7.50 20.67
CA ILE A 135 2.34 -7.34 19.20
C ILE A 135 0.96 -7.47 18.57
N GLU A 136 0.18 -8.45 19.04
CA GLU A 136 -1.15 -8.72 18.49
C GLU A 136 -2.17 -7.61 18.76
N LYS A 137 -1.86 -6.73 19.70
CA LYS A 137 -2.76 -5.64 20.13
C LYS A 137 -2.40 -4.29 19.56
N VAL A 138 -1.26 -4.18 18.88
CA VAL A 138 -0.78 -2.91 18.31
C VAL A 138 -1.52 -2.59 17.03
N ASP A 139 -2.04 -1.38 16.96
CA ASP A 139 -2.53 -0.75 15.74
C ASP A 139 -2.20 0.75 15.74
N PHE A 140 -2.33 1.38 14.59
CA PHE A 140 -1.98 2.79 14.40
C PHE A 140 -2.69 3.72 15.40
N ASN A 141 -3.98 3.53 15.62
CA ASN A 141 -4.75 4.40 16.51
C ASN A 141 -4.39 4.22 17.99
N LYS A 142 -4.13 2.99 18.41
CA LYS A 142 -3.72 2.70 19.79
C LYS A 142 -2.37 3.32 20.10
N ILE A 143 -1.41 3.21 19.19
CA ILE A 143 -0.09 3.84 19.38
C ILE A 143 -0.21 5.36 19.41
N THR A 144 -1.02 5.96 18.54
CA THR A 144 -1.28 7.40 18.62
C THR A 144 -1.82 7.81 20.01
N THR A 145 -2.78 7.04 20.53
CA THR A 145 -3.36 7.29 21.86
C THR A 145 -2.33 7.14 22.97
N LEU A 146 -1.41 6.17 22.86
CA LEU A 146 -0.34 5.98 23.83
C LEU A 146 0.67 7.12 23.80
N LEU A 147 1.14 7.50 22.61
CA LEU A 147 2.09 8.60 22.43
C LEU A 147 1.53 9.93 22.92
N ASN A 148 0.23 10.14 22.86
CA ASN A 148 -0.44 11.36 23.35
C ASN A 148 -0.49 11.47 24.88
N LYS A 149 -0.09 10.45 25.62
CA LYS A 149 0.04 10.57 27.09
C LYS A 149 1.21 11.48 27.43
N GLU A 150 1.04 12.35 28.42
CA GLU A 150 2.00 13.37 28.84
C GLU A 150 3.45 12.88 28.94
N ARG A 151 3.65 11.68 29.51
CA ARG A 151 4.97 11.07 29.66
C ARG A 151 5.68 10.69 28.35
N TYR A 152 4.94 10.53 27.23
CA TYR A 152 5.51 10.22 25.92
C TYR A 152 5.49 11.45 25.00
N SER A 153 4.43 12.26 25.05
CA SER A 153 4.30 13.44 24.20
C SER A 153 5.41 14.45 24.39
N SER A 154 5.91 14.57 25.63
CA SER A 154 7.07 15.42 25.94
C SER A 154 8.41 14.84 25.48
N LYS A 155 8.50 13.50 25.34
CA LYS A 155 9.74 12.82 24.95
C LYS A 155 9.84 12.61 23.44
N PHE A 156 8.72 12.34 22.79
CA PHE A 156 8.64 11.95 21.37
C PHE A 156 7.69 12.87 20.60
N PRO A 157 7.89 14.20 20.65
CA PRO A 157 6.97 15.17 20.05
C PRO A 157 6.92 15.03 18.51
N LYS A 158 8.05 14.76 17.85
CA LYS A 158 8.12 14.66 16.38
C LYS A 158 7.38 13.45 15.86
N THR A 159 7.55 12.30 16.51
CA THR A 159 6.82 11.09 16.19
C THR A 159 5.33 11.29 16.44
N LEU A 160 4.93 11.89 17.56
CA LEU A 160 3.53 12.18 17.86
C LEU A 160 2.90 13.12 16.83
N ASP A 161 3.58 14.21 16.48
CA ASP A 161 3.14 15.17 15.46
C ASP A 161 2.94 14.50 14.10
N TRP A 162 3.85 13.57 13.72
CA TRP A 162 3.71 12.78 12.53
C TRP A 162 2.44 11.92 12.56
N PHE A 163 2.16 11.21 13.66
CA PHE A 163 0.94 10.41 13.79
C PHE A 163 -0.33 11.25 13.67
N PHE A 164 -0.36 12.43 14.29
CA PHE A 164 -1.50 13.35 14.16
C PHE A 164 -1.67 13.88 12.74
N LYS A 165 -0.56 14.25 12.07
CA LYS A 165 -0.59 14.66 10.67
C LYS A 165 -1.20 13.58 9.79
N ILE A 166 -0.75 12.32 9.94
CA ILE A 166 -1.30 11.18 9.19
C ILE A 166 -2.80 11.01 9.43
N GLN A 167 -3.25 11.00 10.69
CA GLN A 167 -4.67 10.83 11.00
C GLN A 167 -5.55 11.94 10.41
N GLN A 168 -5.01 13.12 10.17
CA GLN A 168 -5.74 14.25 9.61
C GLN A 168 -5.70 14.31 8.09
N SER A 169 -4.78 13.60 7.43
CA SER A 169 -4.65 13.61 5.97
C SER A 169 -5.85 12.97 5.28
N ASP A 170 -6.19 13.46 4.11
CA ASP A 170 -7.29 12.91 3.32
C ASP A 170 -6.91 11.57 2.69
N GLU A 171 -5.63 11.37 2.35
CA GLU A 171 -5.08 10.13 1.82
C GLU A 171 -5.24 8.98 2.81
N PHE A 172 -4.84 9.19 4.08
CA PHE A 172 -4.99 8.17 5.11
C PHE A 172 -6.45 7.90 5.47
N LYS A 173 -7.30 8.95 5.51
CA LYS A 173 -8.74 8.79 5.74
C LYS A 173 -9.38 7.96 4.62
N TYR A 174 -9.08 8.27 3.36
CA TYR A 174 -9.58 7.50 2.22
C TYR A 174 -9.12 6.04 2.31
N LEU A 175 -7.80 5.82 2.44
CA LEU A 175 -7.19 4.51 2.59
C LEU A 175 -7.86 3.68 3.71
N ASN A 176 -7.99 4.26 4.90
CA ASN A 176 -8.53 3.57 6.07
C ASN A 176 -10.00 3.20 5.89
N GLU A 177 -10.83 4.14 5.40
CA GLU A 177 -12.26 3.90 5.25
C GLU A 177 -12.57 2.97 4.07
N PHE A 178 -11.82 3.06 2.96
CA PHE A 178 -11.92 2.12 1.86
C PHE A 178 -11.57 0.69 2.30
N ASN A 179 -10.42 0.50 2.94
CA ASN A 179 -9.98 -0.81 3.42
C ASN A 179 -10.97 -1.43 4.43
N ASN A 180 -11.48 -0.63 5.36
CA ASN A 180 -12.49 -1.07 6.31
C ASN A 180 -13.82 -1.44 5.64
N ARG A 181 -14.21 -0.73 4.57
CA ARG A 181 -15.39 -1.07 3.80
C ARG A 181 -15.25 -2.42 3.11
N VAL A 182 -14.13 -2.62 2.40
CA VAL A 182 -13.87 -3.88 1.68
C VAL A 182 -13.81 -5.07 2.64
N LYS A 183 -13.19 -4.92 3.80
CA LYS A 183 -13.07 -6.00 4.79
C LYS A 183 -14.39 -6.37 5.48
N HIS A 184 -15.28 -5.42 5.71
CA HIS A 184 -16.37 -5.61 6.67
C HIS A 184 -17.78 -5.38 6.12
N ILE A 185 -17.94 -4.79 4.94
CA ILE A 185 -19.26 -4.38 4.46
C ILE A 185 -19.58 -4.99 3.10
N CYS A 186 -18.80 -4.67 2.08
CA CYS A 186 -19.01 -5.14 0.71
C CYS A 186 -17.78 -4.86 -0.14
N ASP A 187 -17.73 -5.54 -1.28
CA ASP A 187 -16.70 -5.32 -2.30
C ASP A 187 -16.63 -3.87 -2.78
N SER A 188 -15.46 -3.49 -3.26
CA SER A 188 -15.26 -2.23 -3.96
C SER A 188 -16.11 -2.23 -5.24
N LYS A 189 -16.77 -1.12 -5.52
CA LYS A 189 -17.45 -0.93 -6.79
C LYS A 189 -16.43 -0.41 -7.81
N VAL A 190 -15.79 -1.30 -8.54
CA VAL A 190 -14.96 -0.92 -9.69
C VAL A 190 -15.88 -0.68 -10.88
N ILE A 191 -15.78 0.50 -11.47
CA ILE A 191 -16.54 0.93 -12.63
C ILE A 191 -15.56 1.00 -13.79
N MET A 192 -15.76 0.14 -14.79
CA MET A 192 -15.03 0.19 -16.05
C MET A 192 -16.04 0.30 -17.20
N SER A 193 -15.87 1.28 -18.04
CA SER A 193 -16.71 1.49 -19.22
C SER A 193 -15.90 2.05 -20.38
N GLN A 194 -16.22 1.60 -21.58
CA GLN A 194 -15.66 2.09 -22.81
C GLN A 194 -16.75 2.83 -23.59
N ASN A 195 -16.41 3.94 -24.18
CA ASN A 195 -17.30 4.67 -25.06
C ASN A 195 -17.24 4.06 -26.48
N LEU A 196 -18.37 3.67 -27.03
CA LEU A 196 -18.43 3.06 -28.37
C LEU A 196 -18.26 4.05 -29.50
N LEU A 197 -18.29 5.36 -29.21
CA LEU A 197 -18.23 6.43 -30.19
C LEU A 197 -16.91 7.21 -30.19
N ASN A 198 -16.08 6.96 -29.18
CA ASN A 198 -14.78 7.60 -29.06
C ASN A 198 -13.80 6.71 -28.26
N TYR A 199 -12.56 7.19 -28.09
CA TYR A 199 -11.49 6.47 -27.41
C TYR A 199 -11.55 6.54 -25.87
N ASP A 200 -12.62 7.09 -25.28
CA ASP A 200 -12.70 7.28 -23.84
C ASP A 200 -12.94 5.95 -23.12
N VAL A 201 -12.04 5.66 -22.20
CA VAL A 201 -12.13 4.54 -21.26
C VAL A 201 -12.22 5.10 -19.86
N THR A 202 -13.26 4.74 -19.13
CA THR A 202 -13.44 5.14 -17.73
C THR A 202 -13.07 3.99 -16.81
N ASN A 203 -12.17 4.26 -15.86
CA ASN A 203 -11.73 3.31 -14.86
C ASN A 203 -11.79 3.99 -13.49
N LYS A 204 -12.83 3.70 -12.71
CA LYS A 204 -13.07 4.38 -11.43
C LYS A 204 -13.34 3.42 -10.29
N ILE A 205 -12.92 3.80 -9.09
CA ILE A 205 -13.48 3.30 -7.85
C ILE A 205 -14.74 4.11 -7.58
N GLY A 206 -15.90 3.45 -7.53
CA GLY A 206 -17.18 4.11 -7.31
C GLY A 206 -17.27 4.75 -5.92
N SER A 207 -18.07 5.79 -5.84
CA SER A 207 -18.33 6.52 -4.59
C SER A 207 -18.85 5.60 -3.49
N PHE A 208 -18.53 5.94 -2.25
CA PHE A 208 -19.01 5.21 -1.07
C PHE A 208 -19.23 6.13 0.12
N TYR A 209 -20.13 5.70 1.00
CA TYR A 209 -20.46 6.43 2.23
C TYR A 209 -19.94 5.67 3.46
N LYS A 210 -19.26 6.36 4.36
CA LYS A 210 -18.74 5.78 5.60
C LYS A 210 -18.63 6.82 6.70
N LYS A 211 -19.09 6.48 7.91
CA LYS A 211 -19.02 7.34 9.11
C LYS A 211 -19.50 8.78 8.90
N GLY A 212 -20.61 8.95 8.19
CA GLY A 212 -21.18 10.28 7.94
C GLY A 212 -20.50 11.10 6.84
N LYS A 213 -19.46 10.55 6.17
CA LYS A 213 -18.76 11.22 5.06
C LYS A 213 -19.02 10.46 3.76
N GLN A 214 -19.34 11.22 2.70
CA GLN A 214 -19.34 10.75 1.32
C GLN A 214 -17.92 10.80 0.78
N PHE A 215 -17.48 9.72 0.17
CA PHE A 215 -16.26 9.64 -0.65
C PHE A 215 -16.70 9.54 -2.11
N GLU A 216 -16.31 10.52 -2.89
CA GLU A 216 -16.66 10.59 -4.31
C GLU A 216 -15.92 9.53 -5.12
N ASP A 217 -16.42 9.25 -6.33
CA ASP A 217 -15.75 8.36 -7.26
C ASP A 217 -14.37 8.91 -7.66
N GLN A 218 -13.39 8.03 -7.74
CA GLN A 218 -12.00 8.37 -8.02
C GLN A 218 -11.50 7.56 -9.22
N ASP A 219 -10.72 8.19 -10.09
CA ASP A 219 -9.93 7.46 -11.09
C ASP A 219 -8.96 6.50 -10.38
N ILE A 220 -8.91 5.25 -10.87
CA ILE A 220 -8.14 4.18 -10.22
C ILE A 220 -6.65 4.49 -10.21
N CYS A 221 -6.08 4.89 -11.36
CA CYS A 221 -4.66 5.18 -11.48
C CYS A 221 -4.26 6.40 -10.65
N VAL A 222 -5.12 7.43 -10.65
CA VAL A 222 -4.87 8.66 -9.89
C VAL A 222 -4.87 8.39 -8.39
N ILE A 223 -5.91 7.75 -7.86
CA ILE A 223 -6.00 7.53 -6.40
C ILE A 223 -4.95 6.54 -5.89
N THR A 224 -4.67 5.46 -6.64
CA THR A 224 -3.64 4.50 -6.22
C THR A 224 -2.25 5.13 -6.27
N LYS A 225 -1.94 5.93 -7.29
CA LYS A 225 -0.67 6.66 -7.35
C LYS A 225 -0.54 7.68 -6.23
N THR A 226 -1.57 8.48 -5.98
CA THR A 226 -1.58 9.50 -4.91
C THR A 226 -1.32 8.85 -3.54
N VAL A 227 -2.03 7.77 -3.22
CA VAL A 227 -1.87 7.05 -1.94
C VAL A 227 -0.49 6.39 -1.86
N LEU A 228 0.03 5.84 -2.97
CA LEU A 228 1.35 5.22 -3.00
C LEU A 228 2.47 6.23 -2.76
N ASP A 229 2.46 7.35 -3.48
CA ASP A 229 3.46 8.40 -3.31
C ASP A 229 3.39 8.95 -1.88
N TYR A 230 2.19 9.18 -1.36
CA TYR A 230 1.97 9.62 0.01
C TYR A 230 2.61 8.66 1.05
N VAL A 231 2.34 7.35 0.98
CA VAL A 231 2.89 6.41 1.98
C VAL A 231 4.41 6.30 1.90
N LYS A 232 4.98 6.39 0.70
CA LYS A 232 6.45 6.36 0.51
C LYS A 232 7.11 7.58 1.17
N ASP A 233 6.60 8.78 0.90
CA ASP A 233 7.14 10.02 1.44
C ASP A 233 6.96 10.11 2.95
N GLU A 234 5.80 9.70 3.46
CA GLU A 234 5.52 9.72 4.89
C GLU A 234 6.32 8.66 5.66
N PHE A 235 6.64 7.52 5.05
CA PHE A 235 7.52 6.54 5.68
C PHE A 235 8.94 7.08 5.86
N VAL A 236 9.51 7.76 4.87
CA VAL A 236 10.83 8.41 4.99
C VAL A 236 10.78 9.52 6.04
N THR A 237 9.72 10.34 6.04
CA THR A 237 9.52 11.40 7.03
C THR A 237 9.45 10.84 8.45
N PHE A 238 8.73 9.74 8.63
CA PHE A 238 8.65 9.03 9.91
C PHE A 238 10.02 8.52 10.38
N LEU A 239 10.79 7.86 9.51
CA LEU A 239 12.11 7.33 9.86
C LEU A 239 13.09 8.45 10.24
N ASN A 240 13.00 9.63 9.61
CA ASN A 240 13.77 10.80 10.01
C ASN A 240 13.40 11.24 11.45
N ALA A 241 12.11 11.40 11.75
CA ALA A 241 11.63 11.78 13.07
C ALA A 241 12.04 10.77 14.15
N LEU A 242 11.81 9.48 13.88
CA LEU A 242 12.22 8.38 14.75
C LEU A 242 13.72 8.40 15.06
N THR A 243 14.55 8.54 14.01
CA THR A 243 16.01 8.56 14.16
C THR A 243 16.49 9.69 15.05
N GLU A 244 15.92 10.89 14.89
CA GLU A 244 16.26 12.05 15.72
C GLU A 244 15.87 11.83 17.19
N GLU A 245 14.70 11.26 17.44
CA GLU A 245 14.23 10.99 18.79
C GLU A 245 15.01 9.86 19.47
N ILE A 246 15.38 8.80 18.73
CA ILE A 246 16.27 7.77 19.26
C ILE A 246 17.63 8.34 19.70
N LYS A 247 18.21 9.26 18.91
CA LYS A 247 19.48 9.91 19.27
C LYS A 247 19.39 10.77 20.55
N LEU A 248 18.25 11.38 20.78
CA LEU A 248 18.02 12.24 21.93
C LEU A 248 17.57 11.47 23.19
N ASP A 249 17.10 10.25 23.02
CA ASP A 249 16.59 9.45 24.13
C ASP A 249 17.73 8.91 25.00
N THR A 250 17.77 9.37 26.23
CA THR A 250 18.74 8.94 27.24
C THR A 250 18.29 7.67 28.01
N PHE A 251 17.12 7.10 27.71
CA PHE A 251 16.55 5.97 28.40
C PHE A 251 17.07 4.61 27.90
N ILE A 252 18.39 4.42 27.97
CA ILE A 252 19.06 3.18 27.59
C ILE A 252 18.56 1.99 28.41
N GLU A 253 18.34 2.16 29.71
CA GLU A 253 17.93 1.07 30.61
C GLU A 253 16.55 0.48 30.27
N GLY A 254 15.59 1.30 29.82
CA GLY A 254 14.27 0.85 29.42
C GLY A 254 14.27 0.02 28.13
N ARG A 255 15.25 0.22 27.25
CA ARG A 255 15.32 -0.45 25.94
C ARG A 255 15.91 -1.86 26.01
N ILE A 256 16.72 -2.18 27.01
CA ILE A 256 17.27 -3.54 27.19
C ILE A 256 16.17 -4.60 27.31
N HIS A 257 14.97 -4.20 27.70
CA HIS A 257 13.83 -5.10 27.86
C HIS A 257 13.08 -5.41 26.55
N ASN A 258 13.37 -4.73 25.44
CA ASN A 258 12.77 -5.00 24.12
C ASN A 258 13.22 -6.34 23.50
N LEU A 259 14.14 -7.05 24.14
CA LEU A 259 14.49 -8.44 23.79
C LEU A 259 13.31 -9.44 23.94
N LYS A 260 12.15 -9.00 24.39
CA LYS A 260 10.97 -9.87 24.50
C LYS A 260 10.54 -10.50 23.19
N PHE A 261 10.59 -9.76 22.09
CA PHE A 261 10.19 -10.26 20.79
C PHE A 261 11.14 -11.32 20.26
N TYR A 262 12.43 -11.09 20.33
CA TYR A 262 13.43 -12.08 19.93
C TYR A 262 13.36 -13.33 20.81
N SER A 263 13.16 -13.19 22.12
CA SER A 263 13.04 -14.33 23.00
C SER A 263 11.77 -15.14 22.77
N GLN A 264 10.67 -14.51 22.35
CA GLN A 264 9.43 -15.18 21.97
C GLN A 264 9.61 -15.92 20.63
N GLN A 265 10.12 -15.25 19.62
CA GLN A 265 10.37 -15.81 18.29
C GLN A 265 11.36 -16.98 18.32
N ILE A 266 12.43 -16.89 19.13
CA ILE A 266 13.37 -17.99 19.35
C ILE A 266 12.71 -19.20 20.03
N LYS A 267 11.69 -18.99 20.87
CA LYS A 267 10.93 -20.07 21.50
C LYS A 267 9.98 -20.76 20.52
N ASP A 268 9.34 -20.00 19.69
CA ASP A 268 8.33 -20.49 18.73
C ASP A 268 8.99 -21.08 17.48
N GLU A 269 10.18 -20.57 17.10
CA GLU A 269 10.96 -21.03 15.94
C GLU A 269 12.45 -21.21 16.33
N PRO A 270 12.82 -22.25 17.07
CA PRO A 270 14.18 -22.41 17.60
C PRO A 270 15.28 -22.61 16.54
N GLN A 271 14.90 -22.79 15.27
CA GLN A 271 15.84 -22.94 14.14
C GLN A 271 16.06 -21.65 13.33
N SER A 272 15.22 -20.63 13.49
CA SER A 272 15.46 -19.31 12.92
C SER A 272 16.50 -18.59 13.76
N SER A 273 17.78 -18.77 13.41
CA SER A 273 18.81 -18.00 14.07
C SER A 273 18.66 -16.51 13.71
N PHE A 274 18.88 -15.64 14.65
CA PHE A 274 18.97 -14.20 14.47
C PHE A 274 19.75 -13.79 13.20
N THR A 275 20.76 -14.56 12.84
CA THR A 275 21.60 -14.37 11.66
C THR A 275 20.86 -14.64 10.33
N VAL A 276 19.96 -15.62 10.28
CA VAL A 276 19.25 -15.99 9.02
C VAL A 276 18.23 -14.92 8.62
N ILE A 277 17.47 -14.38 9.57
CA ILE A 277 16.50 -13.30 9.29
C ILE A 277 17.21 -12.04 8.75
N PHE A 278 18.41 -11.79 9.19
CA PHE A 278 19.18 -10.64 8.75
C PHE A 278 19.89 -10.84 7.39
N ILE A 279 20.24 -12.06 7.01
CA ILE A 279 20.87 -12.36 5.71
C ILE A 279 19.84 -12.30 4.58
N GLU A 280 18.65 -12.86 4.74
CA GLU A 280 17.58 -12.78 3.73
C GLU A 280 17.15 -11.33 3.43
N VAL A 281 17.28 -10.43 4.39
CA VAL A 281 16.97 -9.01 4.21
C VAL A 281 18.07 -8.27 3.45
N GLU A 282 19.32 -8.64 3.61
CA GLU A 282 20.45 -8.03 2.86
C GLU A 282 20.37 -8.37 1.36
N GLU A 283 20.03 -9.59 0.98
CA GLU A 283 19.89 -9.99 -0.43
C GLU A 283 18.73 -9.30 -1.17
N SER A 284 17.67 -8.93 -0.45
CA SER A 284 16.51 -8.25 -1.04
C SER A 284 16.66 -6.72 -1.18
N ILE A 285 17.70 -6.14 -0.56
CA ILE A 285 17.94 -4.68 -0.51
C ILE A 285 18.96 -4.25 -1.58
N ASP A 286 19.90 -5.13 -1.96
CA ASP A 286 20.94 -4.82 -2.94
C ASP A 286 20.43 -4.85 -4.40
N GLU A 287 19.19 -5.30 -4.65
CA GLU A 287 18.56 -5.32 -5.98
C GLU A 287 17.59 -4.13 -6.24
N LEU A 288 17.51 -3.17 -5.32
CA LEU A 288 16.69 -1.94 -5.45
C LEU A 288 17.57 -0.68 -5.46
#